data_aef135973b3931d5345909ece555cb4d
#
_entry.id   aef135973b3931d5345909ece555cb4d
#
_cell.length_a   1.000
_cell.length_b   1.000
_cell.length_c   1.000
_cell.angle_alpha   90.00
_cell.angle_beta   90.00
_cell.angle_gamma   90.00
#
_symmetry.space_group_name_H-M   'P 1'
#
loop_
_entity.id
_entity.type
_entity.pdbx_description
1 polymer ?
#
loop_
_entity_poly.entity_id
_entity_poly.type
_entity_poly.pdbx_seq_one_letter_code
_entity_poly.pdbx_strand_id
1 'polypeptide(L)'
;MIKNVIIALVVLVTLGVIVVAMQPGDFKVARHATLNASPAALFDQVNDHRKFVVWNPFMKLDPNVKSTFSGPATGVGAVCSWEGNRDVGAGTCTIIESKPGELVRCRMDWKRPMSGTSTVDFTFAPDGGKTVVTWSMYGPQSFVAKAVSLFMDCDEMCGPQFEKGLADLGVLASTASAKP
;
A
#
# COMPACT_ATOMS: atom_id res chain seq x y z
N MET A 1 -17.60 27.70 -39.04
CA MET A 1 -16.85 26.48 -38.76
C MET A 1 -16.08 26.54 -37.42
N ILE A 2 -15.16 27.47 -37.21
CA ILE A 2 -14.33 27.59 -35.98
C ILE A 2 -15.16 27.66 -34.68
N LYS A 3 -16.24 28.51 -34.67
CA LYS A 3 -17.14 28.65 -33.52
C LYS A 3 -17.77 27.30 -33.08
N ASN A 4 -18.22 26.49 -34.04
CA ASN A 4 -18.85 25.19 -33.74
C ASN A 4 -17.81 24.17 -33.21
N VAL A 5 -16.55 24.21 -33.70
CA VAL A 5 -15.45 23.39 -33.22
C VAL A 5 -15.11 23.77 -31.78
N ILE A 6 -15.04 25.06 -31.45
CA ILE A 6 -14.78 25.54 -30.09
C ILE A 6 -15.89 25.09 -29.13
N ILE A 7 -17.16 25.25 -29.54
CA ILE A 7 -18.31 24.82 -28.73
C ILE A 7 -18.25 23.32 -28.48
N ALA A 8 -17.99 22.50 -29.50
CA ALA A 8 -17.85 21.05 -29.36
C ALA A 8 -16.72 20.67 -28.41
N LEU A 9 -15.56 21.33 -28.48
CA LEU A 9 -14.42 21.10 -27.59
C LEU A 9 -14.80 21.46 -26.16
N VAL A 10 -15.44 22.60 -25.91
CA VAL A 10 -15.87 23.00 -24.56
C VAL A 10 -16.85 21.99 -23.97
N VAL A 11 -17.82 21.54 -24.76
CA VAL A 11 -18.78 20.50 -24.32
C VAL A 11 -18.05 19.21 -23.95
N LEU A 12 -17.11 18.76 -24.79
CA LEU A 12 -16.34 17.52 -24.53
C LEU A 12 -15.50 17.62 -23.26
N VAL A 13 -14.81 18.74 -23.04
CA VAL A 13 -14.03 19.00 -21.82
C VAL A 13 -14.94 19.02 -20.59
N THR A 14 -16.08 19.71 -20.69
CA THR A 14 -17.05 19.80 -19.58
C THR A 14 -17.59 18.42 -19.23
N LEU A 15 -17.95 17.60 -20.22
CA LEU A 15 -18.38 16.21 -19.97
C LEU A 15 -17.26 15.38 -19.32
N GLY A 16 -16.02 15.52 -19.77
CA GLY A 16 -14.85 14.85 -19.16
C GLY A 16 -14.68 15.24 -17.70
N VAL A 17 -14.77 16.52 -17.37
CA VAL A 17 -14.70 17.01 -15.97
C VAL A 17 -15.82 16.43 -15.11
N ILE A 18 -17.05 16.36 -15.64
CA ILE A 18 -18.18 15.75 -14.93
C ILE A 18 -17.94 14.27 -14.67
N VAL A 19 -17.48 13.51 -15.65
CA VAL A 19 -17.17 12.07 -15.50
C VAL A 19 -16.12 11.86 -14.43
N VAL A 20 -15.05 12.65 -14.41
CA VAL A 20 -14.02 12.59 -13.36
C VAL A 20 -14.59 12.96 -12.00
N ALA A 21 -15.43 13.99 -11.90
CA ALA A 21 -16.03 14.42 -10.64
C ALA A 21 -16.96 13.35 -10.03
N MET A 22 -17.61 12.54 -10.87
CA MET A 22 -18.49 11.45 -10.45
C MET A 22 -17.74 10.19 -9.99
N GLN A 23 -16.41 10.10 -10.22
CA GLN A 23 -15.63 8.95 -9.72
C GLN A 23 -15.62 8.91 -8.20
N PRO A 24 -15.48 7.69 -7.59
CA PRO A 24 -15.40 7.52 -6.13
C PRO A 24 -14.40 8.47 -5.48
N GLY A 25 -14.75 8.99 -4.30
CA GLY A 25 -13.89 9.88 -3.52
C GLY A 25 -12.69 9.19 -2.90
N ASP A 26 -12.79 7.86 -2.73
CA ASP A 26 -11.80 7.04 -2.07
C ASP A 26 -11.46 5.82 -2.93
N PHE A 27 -10.25 5.30 -2.77
CA PHE A 27 -9.85 4.00 -3.31
C PHE A 27 -9.63 3.00 -2.18
N LYS A 28 -9.75 1.71 -2.50
CA LYS A 28 -9.40 0.63 -1.58
C LYS A 28 -8.90 -0.58 -2.36
N VAL A 29 -7.73 -1.08 -1.97
CA VAL A 29 -7.17 -2.37 -2.41
C VAL A 29 -7.02 -3.24 -1.18
N ALA A 30 -7.40 -4.51 -1.26
CA ALA A 30 -7.22 -5.45 -0.16
C ALA A 30 -6.97 -6.86 -0.69
N ARG A 31 -6.03 -7.59 -0.04
CA ARG A 31 -5.77 -9.01 -0.26
C ARG A 31 -5.58 -9.70 1.07
N HIS A 32 -5.89 -10.97 1.13
CA HIS A 32 -5.68 -11.77 2.32
C HIS A 32 -5.07 -13.13 1.98
N ALA A 33 -4.38 -13.71 2.96
CA ALA A 33 -3.85 -15.06 2.86
C ALA A 33 -3.90 -15.73 4.23
N THR A 34 -4.15 -17.04 4.25
CA THR A 34 -4.03 -17.87 5.46
C THR A 34 -2.62 -18.43 5.55
N LEU A 35 -1.86 -17.98 6.54
CA LEU A 35 -0.45 -18.29 6.75
C LEU A 35 -0.26 -19.25 7.91
N ASN A 36 0.69 -20.21 7.77
CA ASN A 36 0.98 -21.20 8.79
C ASN A 36 1.99 -20.66 9.82
N ALA A 37 1.57 -19.67 10.58
CA ALA A 37 2.33 -19.05 11.64
C ALA A 37 1.39 -18.37 12.66
N SER A 38 1.87 -18.12 13.87
CA SER A 38 1.10 -17.41 14.88
C SER A 38 0.91 -15.93 14.54
N PRO A 39 -0.20 -15.30 14.99
CA PRO A 39 -0.41 -13.86 14.80
C PRO A 39 0.76 -13.01 15.32
N ALA A 40 1.35 -13.38 16.44
CA ALA A 40 2.47 -12.65 17.03
C ALA A 40 3.73 -12.68 16.14
N ALA A 41 4.06 -13.85 15.55
CA ALA A 41 5.21 -13.98 14.66
C ALA A 41 5.06 -13.17 13.38
N LEU A 42 3.85 -13.15 12.80
CA LEU A 42 3.53 -12.38 11.60
C LEU A 42 3.47 -10.87 11.89
N PHE A 43 2.87 -10.50 13.01
CA PHE A 43 2.82 -9.11 13.48
C PHE A 43 4.23 -8.52 13.63
N ASP A 44 5.18 -9.27 14.20
CA ASP A 44 6.57 -8.83 14.39
C ASP A 44 7.29 -8.53 13.06
N GLN A 45 6.94 -9.22 11.97
CA GLN A 45 7.50 -8.98 10.63
C GLN A 45 6.97 -7.68 9.99
N VAL A 46 5.83 -7.18 10.45
CA VAL A 46 5.19 -5.96 9.92
C VAL A 46 5.47 -4.77 10.83
N ASN A 47 5.46 -4.98 12.16
CA ASN A 47 5.61 -3.94 13.17
C ASN A 47 7.05 -3.36 13.26
N ASP A 48 8.02 -3.99 12.59
CA ASP A 48 9.38 -3.50 12.39
C ASP A 48 9.60 -3.19 10.90
N HIS A 49 9.76 -1.93 10.57
CA HIS A 49 9.99 -1.52 9.18
C HIS A 49 11.28 -2.11 8.57
N ARG A 50 12.30 -2.43 9.38
CA ARG A 50 13.53 -3.08 8.89
C ARG A 50 13.27 -4.51 8.43
N LYS A 51 12.34 -5.21 9.09
CA LYS A 51 11.87 -6.54 8.68
C LYS A 51 10.92 -6.42 7.49
N PHE A 52 9.99 -5.45 7.54
CA PHE A 52 9.00 -5.23 6.48
C PHE A 52 9.64 -5.01 5.10
N VAL A 53 10.67 -4.18 4.99
CA VAL A 53 11.32 -3.89 3.69
C VAL A 53 11.98 -5.11 3.06
N VAL A 54 12.34 -6.13 3.83
CA VAL A 54 13.00 -7.35 3.33
C VAL A 54 12.05 -8.18 2.46
N TRP A 55 10.80 -8.30 2.87
CA TRP A 55 9.80 -9.11 2.16
C TRP A 55 8.84 -8.28 1.30
N ASN A 56 8.75 -6.97 1.50
CA ASN A 56 7.89 -6.08 0.73
C ASN A 56 8.24 -6.13 -0.77
N PRO A 57 7.33 -6.60 -1.64
CA PRO A 57 7.62 -6.80 -3.06
C PRO A 57 7.87 -5.48 -3.80
N PHE A 58 7.29 -4.37 -3.36
CA PHE A 58 7.54 -3.06 -3.96
C PHE A 58 9.01 -2.63 -3.82
N MET A 59 9.67 -2.96 -2.70
CA MET A 59 11.09 -2.65 -2.51
C MET A 59 11.98 -3.47 -3.45
N LYS A 60 11.50 -4.63 -3.94
CA LYS A 60 12.24 -5.50 -4.86
C LYS A 60 12.19 -5.02 -6.33
N LEU A 61 11.36 -4.02 -6.64
CA LEU A 61 11.27 -3.43 -7.99
C LEU A 61 12.46 -2.51 -8.32
N ASP A 62 13.23 -2.12 -7.30
CA ASP A 62 14.46 -1.35 -7.47
C ASP A 62 15.57 -1.89 -6.56
N PRO A 63 16.59 -2.54 -7.12
CA PRO A 63 17.72 -3.04 -6.32
C PRO A 63 18.55 -1.92 -5.66
N ASN A 64 18.39 -0.67 -6.09
CA ASN A 64 19.09 0.49 -5.56
C ASN A 64 18.21 1.37 -4.67
N VAL A 65 17.01 0.92 -4.29
CA VAL A 65 16.11 1.68 -3.41
C VAL A 65 16.81 2.02 -2.10
N LYS A 66 16.74 3.29 -1.73
CA LYS A 66 17.30 3.78 -0.46
C LYS A 66 16.18 3.85 0.58
N SER A 67 16.36 3.14 1.68
CA SER A 67 15.46 3.19 2.83
C SER A 67 16.17 3.79 4.03
N THR A 68 15.52 4.74 4.68
CA THR A 68 16.00 5.35 5.93
C THR A 68 14.96 5.18 7.02
N PHE A 69 15.43 4.92 8.24
CA PHE A 69 14.56 4.62 9.38
C PHE A 69 14.77 5.66 10.47
N SER A 70 13.68 6.09 11.09
CA SER A 70 13.71 7.03 12.21
C SER A 70 12.57 6.73 13.20
N GLY A 71 12.62 7.37 14.37
CA GLY A 71 11.71 7.09 15.47
C GLY A 71 12.05 5.79 16.22
N PRO A 72 11.09 5.19 16.93
CA PRO A 72 11.25 3.91 17.59
C PRO A 72 11.63 2.78 16.61
N ALA A 73 12.28 1.74 17.11
CA ALA A 73 12.64 0.57 16.28
C ALA A 73 11.39 -0.17 15.77
N THR A 74 10.33 -0.21 16.59
CA THR A 74 9.08 -0.91 16.30
C THR A 74 7.88 -0.14 16.84
N GLY A 75 6.68 -0.40 16.31
CA GLY A 75 5.42 0.13 16.84
C GLY A 75 5.17 1.59 16.48
N VAL A 76 4.24 2.19 17.20
CA VAL A 76 3.76 3.55 16.92
C VAL A 76 4.89 4.57 16.92
N GLY A 77 4.96 5.39 15.86
CA GLY A 77 6.00 6.39 15.64
C GLY A 77 7.23 5.87 14.88
N ALA A 78 7.35 4.56 14.62
CA ALA A 78 8.38 4.04 13.73
C ALA A 78 8.14 4.55 12.30
N VAL A 79 9.20 5.02 11.65
CA VAL A 79 9.14 5.64 10.32
C VAL A 79 10.13 4.97 9.39
N CYS A 80 9.66 4.64 8.20
CA CYS A 80 10.49 4.27 7.05
C CYS A 80 10.27 5.28 5.93
N SER A 81 11.32 5.97 5.49
CA SER A 81 11.30 6.79 4.27
C SER A 81 12.05 6.06 3.18
N TRP A 82 11.51 6.07 1.96
CA TRP A 82 12.16 5.42 0.82
C TRP A 82 12.26 6.36 -0.37
N GLU A 83 13.29 6.11 -1.17
CA GLU A 83 13.53 6.78 -2.45
C GLU A 83 14.08 5.76 -3.43
N GLY A 84 13.34 5.50 -4.49
CA GLY A 84 13.68 4.55 -5.54
C GLY A 84 13.48 5.13 -6.94
N ASN A 85 13.55 4.24 -7.93
CA ASN A 85 13.30 4.54 -9.33
C ASN A 85 11.82 4.93 -9.60
N ARG A 86 11.42 5.01 -10.87
CA ARG A 86 10.06 5.39 -11.26
C ARG A 86 9.01 4.38 -10.79
N ASP A 87 9.35 3.08 -10.69
CA ASP A 87 8.41 2.02 -10.34
C ASP A 87 8.16 1.94 -8.83
N VAL A 88 9.18 2.27 -8.03
CA VAL A 88 9.12 2.30 -6.57
C VAL A 88 8.66 3.67 -6.04
N GLY A 89 9.01 4.74 -6.75
CA GLY A 89 8.69 6.11 -6.32
C GLY A 89 9.44 6.54 -5.06
N ALA A 90 8.83 7.44 -4.31
CA ALA A 90 9.35 7.93 -3.03
C ALA A 90 8.22 8.28 -2.06
N GLY A 91 8.47 8.10 -0.78
CA GLY A 91 7.49 8.40 0.25
C GLY A 91 7.98 8.11 1.66
N THR A 92 7.03 8.14 2.58
CA THR A 92 7.26 7.86 4.00
C THR A 92 6.11 6.99 4.52
N CYS A 93 6.46 5.95 5.27
CA CYS A 93 5.52 5.08 5.98
C CYS A 93 5.72 5.27 7.48
N THR A 94 4.67 5.67 8.19
CA THR A 94 4.70 5.87 9.64
C THR A 94 3.68 4.95 10.29
N ILE A 95 4.09 4.13 11.27
CA ILE A 95 3.16 3.35 12.08
C ILE A 95 2.39 4.30 13.00
N ILE A 96 1.07 4.36 12.85
CA ILE A 96 0.18 5.23 13.62
C ILE A 96 -0.69 4.46 14.62
N GLU A 97 -0.83 3.14 14.45
CA GLU A 97 -1.51 2.26 15.40
C GLU A 97 -0.82 0.88 15.37
N SER A 98 -0.64 0.28 16.55
CA SER A 98 -0.01 -1.03 16.71
C SER A 98 -0.67 -1.76 17.86
N LYS A 99 -1.40 -2.83 17.53
CA LYS A 99 -2.06 -3.73 18.48
C LYS A 99 -1.42 -5.11 18.34
N PRO A 100 -0.67 -5.59 19.33
CA PRO A 100 0.08 -6.85 19.25
C PRO A 100 -0.78 -8.03 18.79
N GLY A 101 -0.37 -8.67 17.69
CA GLY A 101 -1.05 -9.82 17.11
C GLY A 101 -2.41 -9.53 16.45
N GLU A 102 -2.84 -8.28 16.35
CA GLU A 102 -4.16 -7.91 15.80
C GLU A 102 -4.05 -6.95 14.62
N LEU A 103 -3.33 -5.83 14.78
CA LEU A 103 -3.32 -4.73 13.81
C LEU A 103 -1.99 -3.97 13.81
N VAL A 104 -1.47 -3.72 12.62
CA VAL A 104 -0.51 -2.64 12.36
C VAL A 104 -1.13 -1.70 11.33
N ARG A 105 -1.30 -0.43 11.70
CA ARG A 105 -1.80 0.62 10.81
C ARG A 105 -0.71 1.62 10.52
N CYS A 106 -0.49 1.88 9.25
CA CYS A 106 0.49 2.83 8.78
C CYS A 106 -0.17 3.96 8.00
N ARG A 107 0.34 5.17 8.19
CA ARG A 107 0.10 6.29 7.29
C ARG A 107 1.20 6.30 6.23
N MET A 108 0.78 6.35 4.98
CA MET A 108 1.66 6.52 3.82
C MET A 108 1.59 7.96 3.35
N ASP A 109 2.72 8.64 3.28
CA ASP A 109 2.85 9.97 2.69
C ASP A 109 3.66 9.83 1.40
N TRP A 110 2.97 9.83 0.26
CA TRP A 110 3.55 9.68 -1.08
C TRP A 110 4.15 11.01 -1.55
N LYS A 111 5.34 10.94 -2.13
CA LYS A 111 6.03 12.11 -2.73
C LYS A 111 6.12 11.99 -4.24
N ARG A 112 6.33 10.80 -4.77
CA ARG A 112 6.43 10.47 -6.20
C ARG A 112 5.78 9.12 -6.50
N PRO A 113 5.19 8.91 -7.70
CA PRO A 113 5.05 9.85 -8.83
C PRO A 113 4.05 10.98 -8.58
N MET A 114 3.09 10.78 -7.68
CA MET A 114 2.08 11.79 -7.27
C MET A 114 2.11 11.93 -5.75
N SER A 115 2.00 13.16 -5.27
CA SER A 115 1.85 13.42 -3.84
C SER A 115 0.45 13.07 -3.36
N GLY A 116 0.37 12.52 -2.14
CA GLY A 116 -0.90 12.14 -1.53
C GLY A 116 -0.69 11.39 -0.24
N THR A 117 -1.79 11.03 0.41
CA THR A 117 -1.76 10.21 1.62
C THR A 117 -2.67 9.00 1.45
N SER A 118 -2.29 7.88 2.08
CA SER A 118 -3.15 6.71 2.21
C SER A 118 -2.89 6.02 3.54
N THR A 119 -3.83 5.17 3.93
CA THR A 119 -3.69 4.30 5.09
C THR A 119 -3.43 2.88 4.61
N VAL A 120 -2.51 2.21 5.28
CA VAL A 120 -2.23 0.78 5.07
C VAL A 120 -2.50 0.05 6.39
N ASP A 121 -3.34 -0.97 6.34
CA ASP A 121 -3.63 -1.85 7.45
C ASP A 121 -3.15 -3.27 7.18
N PHE A 122 -2.51 -3.85 8.18
CA PHE A 122 -2.29 -5.28 8.30
C PHE A 122 -3.08 -5.78 9.50
N THR A 123 -4.03 -6.70 9.27
CA THR A 123 -4.77 -7.36 10.33
C THR A 123 -4.42 -8.83 10.40
N PHE A 124 -4.43 -9.38 11.62
CA PHE A 124 -4.01 -10.74 11.92
C PHE A 124 -5.12 -11.45 12.70
N ALA A 125 -5.90 -12.30 12.02
CA ALA A 125 -7.00 -13.04 12.63
C ALA A 125 -6.61 -14.51 12.82
N PRO A 126 -6.63 -15.05 14.05
CA PRO A 126 -6.37 -16.47 14.30
C PRO A 126 -7.39 -17.37 13.57
N ASP A 127 -6.91 -18.46 12.98
CA ASP A 127 -7.73 -19.44 12.26
C ASP A 127 -7.14 -20.85 12.42
N GLY A 128 -7.64 -21.65 13.36
CA GLY A 128 -7.30 -23.05 13.51
C GLY A 128 -5.81 -23.38 13.61
N GLY A 129 -5.01 -22.58 14.33
CA GLY A 129 -3.55 -22.72 14.43
C GLY A 129 -2.77 -22.03 13.31
N LYS A 130 -3.47 -21.42 12.35
CA LYS A 130 -2.96 -20.54 11.30
C LYS A 130 -3.41 -19.11 11.58
N THR A 131 -3.03 -18.18 10.72
CA THR A 131 -3.47 -16.79 10.80
C THR A 131 -3.92 -16.30 9.43
N VAL A 132 -5.11 -15.73 9.35
CA VAL A 132 -5.55 -14.95 8.20
C VAL A 132 -4.93 -13.56 8.33
N VAL A 133 -4.03 -13.24 7.41
CA VAL A 133 -3.45 -11.89 7.30
C VAL A 133 -4.15 -11.16 6.18
N THR A 134 -4.67 -9.97 6.47
CA THR A 134 -5.21 -9.07 5.44
C THR A 134 -4.32 -7.86 5.31
N TRP A 135 -3.86 -7.59 4.11
CA TRP A 135 -3.17 -6.36 3.73
C TRP A 135 -4.14 -5.49 2.95
N SER A 136 -4.43 -4.29 3.45
CA SER A 136 -5.28 -3.32 2.78
C SER A 136 -4.61 -1.96 2.68
N MET A 137 -4.90 -1.24 1.60
CA MET A 137 -4.52 0.16 1.39
C MET A 137 -5.75 0.93 0.92
N TYR A 138 -6.00 2.08 1.52
CA TYR A 138 -7.14 2.92 1.19
C TYR A 138 -6.83 4.39 1.48
N GLY A 139 -7.57 5.28 0.85
CA GLY A 139 -7.42 6.71 1.09
C GLY A 139 -8.18 7.57 0.09
N PRO A 140 -8.18 8.89 0.30
CA PRO A 140 -8.87 9.82 -0.57
C PRO A 140 -8.19 9.93 -1.93
N GLN A 141 -9.00 10.13 -2.95
CA GLN A 141 -8.54 10.41 -4.31
C GLN A 141 -8.66 11.90 -4.62
N SER A 142 -7.54 12.53 -4.97
CA SER A 142 -7.56 13.87 -5.56
C SER A 142 -8.26 13.86 -6.93
N PHE A 143 -8.68 15.03 -7.43
CA PHE A 143 -9.28 15.13 -8.77
C PHE A 143 -8.38 14.54 -9.87
N VAL A 144 -7.06 14.76 -9.76
CA VAL A 144 -6.09 14.20 -10.71
C VAL A 144 -6.01 12.67 -10.56
N ALA A 145 -6.02 12.14 -9.33
CA ALA A 145 -6.04 10.69 -9.08
C ALA A 145 -7.30 10.04 -9.66
N LYS A 146 -8.47 10.68 -9.51
CA LYS A 146 -9.73 10.25 -10.15
C LYS A 146 -9.65 10.24 -11.68
N ALA A 147 -9.00 11.23 -12.29
CA ALA A 147 -8.79 11.26 -13.73
C ALA A 147 -7.88 10.12 -14.19
N VAL A 148 -6.82 9.83 -13.43
CA VAL A 148 -5.91 8.72 -13.73
C VAL A 148 -6.60 7.37 -13.53
N SER A 149 -7.46 7.22 -12.52
CA SER A 149 -8.17 5.97 -12.25
C SER A 149 -9.17 5.56 -13.35
N LEU A 150 -9.53 6.45 -14.27
CA LEU A 150 -10.29 6.08 -15.48
C LEU A 150 -9.50 5.20 -16.45
N PHE A 151 -8.15 5.19 -16.34
CA PHE A 151 -7.25 4.49 -17.26
C PHE A 151 -6.37 3.47 -16.56
N MET A 152 -6.21 3.60 -15.23
CA MET A 152 -5.31 2.77 -14.43
C MET A 152 -6.03 2.33 -13.14
N ASP A 153 -6.34 1.04 -13.04
CA ASP A 153 -6.95 0.48 -11.84
C ASP A 153 -5.90 0.23 -10.75
N CYS A 154 -6.08 0.86 -9.60
CA CYS A 154 -5.19 0.70 -8.46
C CYS A 154 -5.23 -0.75 -7.92
N ASP A 155 -6.36 -1.45 -8.01
CA ASP A 155 -6.48 -2.84 -7.60
C ASP A 155 -5.68 -3.77 -8.51
N GLU A 156 -5.74 -3.55 -9.83
CA GLU A 156 -4.95 -4.32 -10.80
C GLU A 156 -3.43 -4.07 -10.65
N MET A 157 -3.03 -2.86 -10.27
CA MET A 157 -1.62 -2.52 -10.09
C MET A 157 -1.04 -3.03 -8.77
N CYS A 158 -1.78 -2.88 -7.68
CA CYS A 158 -1.28 -3.17 -6.33
C CYS A 158 -1.65 -4.58 -5.85
N GLY A 159 -2.80 -5.11 -6.29
CA GLY A 159 -3.32 -6.41 -5.85
C GLY A 159 -2.32 -7.56 -6.02
N PRO A 160 -1.74 -7.77 -7.21
CA PRO A 160 -0.74 -8.83 -7.42
C PRO A 160 0.51 -8.68 -6.54
N GLN A 161 0.91 -7.44 -6.24
CA GLN A 161 2.03 -7.18 -5.32
C GLN A 161 1.67 -7.52 -3.88
N PHE A 162 0.44 -7.24 -3.44
CA PHE A 162 -0.03 -7.63 -2.12
C PHE A 162 -0.06 -9.15 -1.96
N GLU A 163 -0.56 -9.87 -2.96
CA GLU A 163 -0.59 -11.34 -2.98
C GLU A 163 0.82 -11.92 -2.88
N LYS A 164 1.76 -11.40 -3.68
CA LYS A 164 3.16 -11.79 -3.64
C LYS A 164 3.80 -11.51 -2.27
N GLY A 165 3.53 -10.32 -1.70
CA GLY A 165 4.05 -9.95 -0.39
C GLY A 165 3.51 -10.84 0.72
N LEU A 166 2.23 -11.18 0.71
CA LEU A 166 1.65 -12.12 1.67
C LEU A 166 2.25 -13.52 1.54
N ALA A 167 2.53 -13.98 0.32
CA ALA A 167 3.24 -15.24 0.10
C ALA A 167 4.66 -15.20 0.64
N ASP A 168 5.42 -14.13 0.36
CA ASP A 168 6.79 -13.93 0.88
C ASP A 168 6.81 -13.87 2.42
N LEU A 169 5.84 -13.19 3.03
CA LEU A 169 5.67 -13.15 4.49
C LEU A 169 5.44 -14.54 5.07
N GLY A 170 4.62 -15.37 4.42
CA GLY A 170 4.35 -16.75 4.82
C GLY A 170 5.60 -17.62 4.80
N VAL A 171 6.45 -17.49 3.79
CA VAL A 171 7.73 -18.20 3.71
C VAL A 171 8.67 -17.79 4.84
N LEU A 172 8.80 -16.49 5.12
CA LEU A 172 9.66 -16.00 6.22
C LEU A 172 9.19 -16.47 7.59
N ALA A 173 7.89 -16.44 7.85
CA ALA A 173 7.34 -16.86 9.13
C ALA A 173 7.51 -18.36 9.36
N SER A 174 7.37 -19.19 8.33
CA SER A 174 7.59 -20.65 8.44
C SER A 174 9.06 -20.99 8.70
N THR A 175 10.00 -20.27 8.08
CA THR A 175 11.44 -20.47 8.32
C THR A 175 11.89 -20.01 9.70
N ALA A 176 11.28 -18.96 10.24
CA ALA A 176 11.55 -18.48 11.59
C ALA A 176 11.04 -19.46 12.68
N SER A 177 9.91 -20.13 12.42
CA SER A 177 9.35 -21.14 13.34
C SER A 177 10.08 -22.50 13.31
N ALA A 178 10.87 -22.76 12.26
CA ALA A 178 11.64 -24.01 12.10
C ALA A 178 13.06 -23.95 12.70
N LYS A 179 13.48 -22.81 13.25
CA LYS A 179 14.79 -22.65 13.89
C LYS A 179 14.66 -22.97 15.40
N PRO A 180 15.25 -24.08 15.90
CA PRO A 180 15.18 -24.46 17.31
C PRO A 180 15.86 -23.47 18.23
#